data_0add4984f85d43f9e47cf1713193844c
#
_entry.id   0add4984f85d43f9e47cf1713193844c
#
_cell.length_a   1.000
_cell.length_b   1.000
_cell.length_c   1.000
_cell.angle_alpha   90.00
_cell.angle_beta   90.00
_cell.angle_gamma   90.00
#
_symmetry.space_group_name_H-M   'P 1'
#
loop_
_entity.id
_entity.type
_entity.pdbx_description
1 polymer ?
#
loop_
_entity_poly.entity_id
_entity_poly.type
_entity_poly.pdbx_seq_one_letter_code
_entity_poly.pdbx_strand_id
1 'polypeptide(L)'
;MAEPPVTFRQSLGRILTPFYMIAFRMSRGMTLGVRGAVLDERGRVFLVKHTYVPGWYLPGGGVDPGETIGQAMARELVEEANIVITAPPELRGLYQNREISRRDHVAFFVIRTFSQSGPRLADAEIADTGFFPLEALPPDTTKATHRRLAEIAGERQPDGYW
;
A
#
# COMPACT_ATOMS: atom_id res chain seq x y z
N MET A 1 -1.88 -44.21 -28.93
CA MET A 1 -1.60 -44.44 -27.49
C MET A 1 -2.78 -43.84 -26.72
N ALA A 2 -3.59 -44.68 -26.07
CA ALA A 2 -4.75 -44.22 -25.31
C ALA A 2 -4.29 -43.74 -23.93
N GLU A 3 -4.77 -42.56 -23.47
CA GLU A 3 -4.52 -42.08 -22.12
C GLU A 3 -5.08 -43.07 -21.08
N PRO A 4 -4.37 -43.31 -19.98
CA PRO A 4 -4.85 -44.20 -18.93
C PRO A 4 -6.13 -43.64 -18.28
N PRO A 5 -7.09 -44.47 -17.87
CA PRO A 5 -8.35 -44.04 -17.29
C PRO A 5 -8.09 -43.30 -15.96
N VAL A 6 -8.73 -42.14 -15.80
CA VAL A 6 -8.68 -41.31 -14.57
C VAL A 6 -9.21 -42.13 -13.41
N THR A 7 -8.39 -42.39 -12.40
CA THR A 7 -8.80 -43.19 -11.24
C THR A 7 -9.81 -42.40 -10.39
N PHE A 8 -10.73 -43.08 -9.70
CA PHE A 8 -11.76 -42.51 -8.80
C PHE A 8 -11.16 -41.55 -7.79
N ARG A 9 -9.94 -41.78 -7.28
CA ARG A 9 -9.19 -40.89 -6.39
C ARG A 9 -8.83 -39.55 -7.07
N GLN A 10 -8.47 -39.58 -8.35
CA GLN A 10 -8.15 -38.36 -9.11
C GLN A 10 -9.41 -37.52 -9.39
N SER A 11 -10.54 -38.17 -9.67
CA SER A 11 -11.84 -37.51 -9.86
C SER A 11 -12.34 -36.85 -8.55
N LEU A 12 -12.22 -37.56 -7.43
CA LEU A 12 -12.63 -37.03 -6.12
C LEU A 12 -11.77 -35.83 -5.71
N GLY A 13 -10.45 -35.86 -5.96
CA GLY A 13 -9.55 -34.73 -5.74
C GLY A 13 -9.96 -33.48 -6.54
N ARG A 14 -10.32 -33.66 -7.83
CA ARG A 14 -10.76 -32.53 -8.68
C ARG A 14 -12.04 -31.85 -8.19
N ILE A 15 -12.95 -32.61 -7.57
CA ILE A 15 -14.22 -32.05 -7.01
C ILE A 15 -13.98 -31.39 -5.65
N LEU A 16 -13.13 -31.97 -4.80
CA LEU A 16 -12.88 -31.45 -3.44
C LEU A 16 -11.92 -30.26 -3.41
N THR A 17 -11.01 -30.16 -4.39
CA THR A 17 -10.02 -29.08 -4.46
C THR A 17 -10.66 -27.68 -4.47
N PRO A 18 -11.70 -27.37 -5.29
CA PRO A 18 -12.32 -26.05 -5.28
C PRO A 18 -12.96 -25.70 -3.92
N PHE A 19 -13.62 -26.66 -3.25
CA PHE A 19 -14.19 -26.45 -1.91
C PHE A 19 -13.09 -26.19 -0.86
N TYR A 20 -12.00 -26.97 -0.90
CA TYR A 20 -10.85 -26.75 -0.05
C TYR A 20 -10.22 -25.36 -0.30
N MET A 21 -10.06 -24.96 -1.56
CA MET A 21 -9.52 -23.65 -1.94
C MET A 21 -10.41 -22.50 -1.47
N ILE A 22 -11.75 -22.65 -1.55
CA ILE A 22 -12.70 -21.65 -1.05
C ILE A 22 -12.59 -21.55 0.48
N ALA A 23 -12.63 -22.68 1.21
CA ALA A 23 -12.47 -22.71 2.66
C ALA A 23 -11.12 -22.12 3.10
N PHE A 24 -10.03 -22.45 2.38
CA PHE A 24 -8.70 -21.90 2.61
C PHE A 24 -8.65 -20.37 2.41
N ARG A 25 -9.26 -19.86 1.33
CA ARG A 25 -9.36 -18.42 1.08
C ARG A 25 -10.16 -17.69 2.17
N MET A 26 -11.26 -18.29 2.64
CA MET A 26 -12.07 -17.71 3.73
C MET A 26 -11.33 -17.74 5.07
N SER A 27 -10.57 -18.78 5.37
CA SER A 27 -9.85 -18.93 6.63
C SER A 27 -8.55 -18.11 6.69
N ARG A 28 -7.91 -17.86 5.53
CA ARG A 28 -6.64 -17.13 5.40
C ARG A 28 -6.73 -15.85 4.59
N GLY A 29 -7.95 -15.30 4.41
CA GLY A 29 -8.15 -14.02 3.75
C GLY A 29 -7.31 -12.94 4.42
N MET A 30 -6.39 -12.33 3.68
CA MET A 30 -5.60 -11.18 4.10
C MET A 30 -5.94 -9.99 3.20
N THR A 31 -5.88 -8.80 3.75
CA THR A 31 -5.93 -7.56 2.97
C THR A 31 -4.51 -7.01 2.79
N LEU A 32 -4.27 -6.41 1.66
CA LEU A 32 -3.00 -5.81 1.32
C LEU A 32 -3.24 -4.38 0.81
N GLY A 33 -2.56 -3.44 1.42
CA GLY A 33 -2.51 -2.06 0.98
C GLY A 33 -1.10 -1.65 0.58
N VAL A 34 -1.01 -0.49 -0.02
CA VAL A 34 0.25 0.18 -0.35
C VAL A 34 0.29 1.56 0.27
N ARG A 35 1.46 2.02 0.69
CA ARG A 35 1.71 3.41 1.10
C ARG A 35 3.07 3.86 0.56
N GLY A 36 3.15 5.10 0.10
CA GLY A 36 4.35 5.65 -0.50
C GLY A 36 4.84 6.93 0.16
N ALA A 37 6.09 6.95 0.61
CA ALA A 37 6.77 8.20 0.94
C ALA A 37 7.37 8.80 -0.35
N VAL A 38 6.67 9.77 -0.92
CA VAL A 38 7.16 10.54 -2.07
C VAL A 38 8.02 11.68 -1.53
N LEU A 39 9.31 11.66 -1.87
CA LEU A 39 10.29 12.64 -1.41
C LEU A 39 10.76 13.48 -2.59
N ASP A 40 10.59 14.79 -2.48
CA ASP A 40 11.08 15.72 -3.49
C ASP A 40 12.60 15.97 -3.37
N GLU A 41 13.16 16.74 -4.31
CA GLU A 41 14.59 17.07 -4.35
C GLU A 41 15.07 17.86 -3.11
N ARG A 42 14.15 18.47 -2.36
CA ARG A 42 14.42 19.18 -1.11
C ARG A 42 14.29 18.30 0.12
N GLY A 43 14.00 17.00 -0.06
CA GLY A 43 13.77 16.04 1.03
C GLY A 43 12.42 16.19 1.73
N ARG A 44 11.47 16.96 1.17
CA ARG A 44 10.13 17.11 1.72
C ARG A 44 9.28 15.88 1.33
N VAL A 45 8.41 15.45 2.25
CA VAL A 45 7.50 14.33 2.00
C VAL A 45 6.13 14.83 1.57
N PHE A 46 5.53 14.16 0.59
CA PHE A 46 4.14 14.40 0.17
C PHE A 46 3.19 13.69 1.13
N LEU A 47 2.20 14.42 1.64
CA LEU A 47 1.15 13.90 2.51
C LEU A 47 -0.22 14.26 1.94
N VAL A 48 -1.20 13.42 2.29
CA VAL A 48 -2.62 13.58 1.95
C VAL A 48 -3.46 13.67 3.22
N LYS A 49 -4.50 14.48 3.19
CA LYS A 49 -5.54 14.58 4.21
C LYS A 49 -6.88 14.19 3.58
N HIS A 50 -7.48 13.13 4.09
CA HIS A 50 -8.77 12.67 3.60
C HIS A 50 -9.93 13.42 4.27
N THR A 51 -11.11 13.43 3.63
CA THR A 51 -12.32 14.05 4.17
C THR A 51 -12.99 13.20 5.25
N TYR A 52 -12.80 11.88 5.22
CA TYR A 52 -13.53 10.88 6.02
C TYR A 52 -12.75 10.31 7.22
N VAL A 53 -11.44 10.59 7.31
CA VAL A 53 -10.60 10.21 8.46
C VAL A 53 -9.70 11.37 8.88
N PRO A 54 -9.52 11.60 10.20
CA PRO A 54 -8.67 12.67 10.67
C PRO A 54 -7.18 12.35 10.48
N GLY A 55 -6.38 13.39 10.24
CA GLY A 55 -4.92 13.31 10.18
C GLY A 55 -4.34 13.37 8.78
N TRP A 56 -3.00 13.45 8.74
CA TRP A 56 -2.22 13.42 7.51
C TRP A 56 -1.54 12.07 7.34
N TYR A 57 -1.61 11.55 6.13
CA TYR A 57 -1.18 10.20 5.78
C TYR A 57 -0.17 10.25 4.64
N LEU A 58 0.64 9.21 4.54
CA LEU A 58 1.31 8.88 3.28
C LEU A 58 0.26 8.47 2.25
N PRO A 59 0.36 8.90 0.98
CA PRO A 59 -0.57 8.49 -0.07
C PRO A 59 -0.57 6.98 -0.29
N GLY A 60 -1.72 6.43 -0.69
CA GLY A 60 -1.89 5.03 -1.02
C GLY A 60 -3.19 4.44 -0.50
N GLY A 61 -3.52 3.24 -0.95
CA GLY A 61 -4.77 2.54 -0.66
C GLY A 61 -4.68 1.04 -0.79
N GLY A 62 -5.79 0.39 -1.13
CA GLY A 62 -5.87 -1.06 -1.28
C GLY A 62 -5.22 -1.57 -2.56
N VAL A 63 -4.77 -2.83 -2.53
CA VAL A 63 -4.35 -3.55 -3.74
C VAL A 63 -5.54 -4.33 -4.26
N ASP A 64 -5.95 -4.07 -5.49
CA ASP A 64 -7.09 -4.73 -6.12
C ASP A 64 -6.75 -6.15 -6.61
N PRO A 65 -7.75 -7.06 -6.68
CA PRO A 65 -7.54 -8.38 -7.25
C PRO A 65 -6.97 -8.33 -8.67
N GLY A 66 -5.81 -8.98 -8.88
CA GLY A 66 -5.12 -9.00 -10.16
C GLY A 66 -4.11 -7.86 -10.36
N GLU A 67 -4.04 -6.92 -9.43
CA GLU A 67 -3.09 -5.82 -9.42
C GLU A 67 -1.82 -6.22 -8.66
N THR A 68 -0.66 -5.79 -9.13
CA THR A 68 0.59 -5.87 -8.36
C THR A 68 0.70 -4.70 -7.39
N ILE A 69 1.47 -4.86 -6.30
CA ILE A 69 1.71 -3.75 -5.34
C ILE A 69 2.32 -2.50 -6.01
N GLY A 70 3.13 -2.67 -7.06
CA GLY A 70 3.69 -1.56 -7.82
C GLY A 70 2.64 -0.83 -8.66
N GLN A 71 1.70 -1.57 -9.27
CA GLN A 71 0.58 -0.99 -10.02
C GLN A 71 -0.38 -0.25 -9.09
N ALA A 72 -0.73 -0.84 -7.94
CA ALA A 72 -1.52 -0.18 -6.91
C ALA A 72 -0.88 1.13 -6.46
N MET A 73 0.42 1.11 -6.14
CA MET A 73 1.12 2.33 -5.72
C MET A 73 1.11 3.42 -6.80
N ALA A 74 1.31 3.04 -8.07
CA ALA A 74 1.28 3.99 -9.18
C ALA A 74 -0.12 4.58 -9.38
N ARG A 75 -1.17 3.78 -9.32
CA ARG A 75 -2.57 4.22 -9.43
C ARG A 75 -2.94 5.19 -8.32
N GLU A 76 -2.68 4.83 -7.07
CA GLU A 76 -2.97 5.66 -5.90
C GLU A 76 -2.27 7.02 -5.95
N LEU A 77 -1.01 7.07 -6.40
CA LEU A 77 -0.29 8.34 -6.54
C LEU A 77 -0.86 9.23 -7.65
N VAL A 78 -1.40 8.65 -8.71
CA VAL A 78 -2.10 9.43 -9.73
C VAL A 78 -3.41 9.99 -9.16
N GLU A 79 -4.19 9.17 -8.46
CA GLU A 79 -5.51 9.51 -7.92
C GLU A 79 -5.41 10.53 -6.78
N GLU A 80 -4.51 10.33 -5.83
CA GLU A 80 -4.42 11.16 -4.61
C GLU A 80 -3.43 12.34 -4.72
N ALA A 81 -2.50 12.32 -5.70
CA ALA A 81 -1.39 13.26 -5.73
C ALA A 81 -1.14 13.93 -7.10
N ASN A 82 -1.78 13.49 -8.18
CA ASN A 82 -1.40 13.82 -9.56
C ASN A 82 0.09 13.51 -9.86
N ILE A 83 0.62 12.45 -9.22
CA ILE A 83 2.03 12.05 -9.32
C ILE A 83 2.13 10.79 -10.18
N VAL A 84 3.06 10.83 -11.16
CA VAL A 84 3.44 9.69 -11.98
C VAL A 84 4.86 9.27 -11.63
N ILE A 85 5.02 8.00 -11.23
CA ILE A 85 6.33 7.41 -10.94
C ILE A 85 7.10 7.26 -12.27
N THR A 86 8.31 7.81 -12.35
CA THR A 86 9.13 7.81 -13.59
C THR A 86 10.37 6.92 -13.50
N ALA A 87 10.65 6.31 -12.34
CA ALA A 87 11.64 5.26 -12.16
C ALA A 87 11.14 4.25 -11.11
N PRO A 88 11.63 2.99 -11.09
CA PRO A 88 11.18 1.98 -10.14
C PRO A 88 11.23 2.47 -8.69
N PRO A 89 10.12 2.41 -7.92
CA PRO A 89 10.10 2.79 -6.52
C PRO A 89 10.82 1.76 -5.66
N GLU A 90 11.42 2.20 -4.55
CA GLU A 90 12.07 1.33 -3.60
C GLU A 90 11.03 0.70 -2.66
N LEU A 91 10.87 -0.62 -2.66
CA LEU A 91 10.09 -1.34 -1.65
C LEU A 91 10.91 -1.43 -0.36
N ARG A 92 10.52 -0.68 0.68
CA ARG A 92 11.22 -0.64 1.98
C ARG A 92 10.82 -1.80 2.89
N GLY A 93 9.60 -2.27 2.80
CA GLY A 93 9.14 -3.37 3.62
C GLY A 93 7.67 -3.68 3.50
N LEU A 94 7.29 -4.79 4.16
CA LEU A 94 5.91 -5.23 4.33
C LEU A 94 5.61 -5.25 5.83
N TYR A 95 4.56 -4.56 6.25
CA TYR A 95 4.21 -4.32 7.64
C TYR A 95 2.83 -4.85 7.97
N GLN A 96 2.68 -5.50 9.12
CA GLN A 96 1.35 -5.87 9.61
C GLN A 96 0.64 -4.65 10.22
N ASN A 97 -0.55 -4.32 9.73
CA ASN A 97 -1.34 -3.21 10.21
C ASN A 97 -2.36 -3.65 11.28
N ARG A 98 -1.88 -3.81 12.49
CA ARG A 98 -2.68 -4.29 13.63
C ARG A 98 -3.82 -3.34 14.03
N GLU A 99 -3.67 -2.06 13.76
CA GLU A 99 -4.66 -1.03 14.11
C GLU A 99 -5.94 -1.21 13.29
N ILE A 100 -5.82 -1.68 12.04
CA ILE A 100 -6.98 -1.99 11.18
C ILE A 100 -7.42 -3.44 11.40
N SER A 101 -6.50 -4.42 11.25
CA SER A 101 -6.83 -5.84 11.38
C SER A 101 -5.56 -6.68 11.56
N ARG A 102 -5.69 -7.82 12.27
CA ARG A 102 -4.62 -8.84 12.31
C ARG A 102 -4.31 -9.46 10.94
N ARG A 103 -5.17 -9.24 9.95
CA ARG A 103 -5.06 -9.76 8.58
C ARG A 103 -4.61 -8.70 7.58
N ASP A 104 -4.46 -7.44 8.02
CA ASP A 104 -4.09 -6.35 7.16
C ASP A 104 -2.57 -6.16 7.09
N HIS A 105 -2.06 -5.95 5.87
CA HIS A 105 -0.66 -5.69 5.61
C HIS A 105 -0.51 -4.50 4.67
N VAL A 106 0.57 -3.78 4.84
CA VAL A 106 0.90 -2.60 4.03
C VAL A 106 2.30 -2.78 3.44
N ALA A 107 2.39 -2.74 2.12
CA ALA A 107 3.66 -2.62 1.42
C ALA A 107 4.07 -1.13 1.38
N PHE A 108 5.22 -0.84 1.95
CA PHE A 108 5.73 0.53 2.08
C PHE A 108 6.80 0.80 1.03
N PHE A 109 6.59 1.87 0.25
CA PHE A 109 7.49 2.31 -0.80
C PHE A 109 8.13 3.66 -0.48
N VAL A 110 9.33 3.88 -1.00
CA VAL A 110 9.96 5.20 -1.10
C VAL A 110 10.09 5.56 -2.58
N ILE A 111 9.57 6.73 -2.94
CA ILE A 111 9.53 7.25 -4.30
C ILE A 111 10.32 8.56 -4.35
N ARG A 112 11.40 8.60 -5.14
CA ARG A 112 12.26 9.77 -5.29
C ARG A 112 12.27 10.34 -6.70
N THR A 113 11.81 9.57 -7.68
CA THR A 113 11.83 9.95 -9.09
C THR A 113 10.42 9.87 -9.64
N PHE A 114 9.84 11.04 -9.87
CA PHE A 114 8.45 11.20 -10.29
C PHE A 114 8.27 12.51 -11.05
N SER A 115 7.13 12.65 -11.72
CA SER A 115 6.62 13.91 -12.24
C SER A 115 5.27 14.21 -11.61
N GLN A 116 4.95 15.49 -11.41
CA GLN A 116 3.65 15.95 -10.94
C GLN A 116 3.09 16.96 -11.94
N SER A 117 1.91 16.71 -12.47
CA SER A 117 1.28 17.57 -13.48
C SER A 117 0.69 18.87 -12.91
N GLY A 118 0.61 18.96 -11.59
CA GLY A 118 0.08 20.10 -10.85
C GLY A 118 -0.39 19.69 -9.45
N PRO A 119 -0.77 20.66 -8.60
CA PRO A 119 -1.27 20.34 -7.27
C PRO A 119 -2.55 19.50 -7.37
N ARG A 120 -2.73 18.54 -6.48
CA ARG A 120 -3.99 17.81 -6.33
C ARG A 120 -4.99 18.72 -5.62
N LEU A 121 -6.06 19.08 -6.29
CA LEU A 121 -7.12 19.90 -5.71
C LEU A 121 -8.01 19.05 -4.79
N ALA A 122 -8.57 19.71 -3.76
CA ALA A 122 -9.53 19.08 -2.86
C ALA A 122 -10.79 18.63 -3.63
N ASP A 123 -11.36 17.51 -3.21
CA ASP A 123 -12.62 16.95 -3.72
C ASP A 123 -13.42 16.25 -2.61
N ALA A 124 -14.31 15.33 -2.98
CA ALA A 124 -15.13 14.59 -2.01
C ALA A 124 -14.31 13.62 -1.13
N GLU A 125 -13.14 13.19 -1.58
CA GLU A 125 -12.28 12.22 -0.90
C GLU A 125 -11.06 12.86 -0.26
N ILE A 126 -10.40 13.76 -0.97
CA ILE A 126 -9.18 14.45 -0.56
C ILE A 126 -9.51 15.86 -0.09
N ALA A 127 -9.27 16.12 1.19
CA ALA A 127 -9.47 17.45 1.79
C ALA A 127 -8.30 18.40 1.51
N ASP A 128 -7.06 17.90 1.54
CA ASP A 128 -5.85 18.70 1.33
C ASP A 128 -4.65 17.80 1.00
N THR A 129 -3.63 18.38 0.33
CA THR A 129 -2.39 17.68 -0.02
C THR A 129 -1.21 18.66 -0.03
N GLY A 130 -0.01 18.16 0.22
CA GLY A 130 1.18 19.01 0.11
C GLY A 130 2.49 18.30 0.40
N PHE A 131 3.59 19.00 0.07
CA PHE A 131 4.94 18.61 0.45
C PHE A 131 5.36 19.32 1.74
N PHE A 132 5.76 18.56 2.76
CA PHE A 132 6.14 19.06 4.07
C PHE A 132 7.59 18.67 4.42
N PRO A 133 8.38 19.60 5.00
CA PRO A 133 9.68 19.23 5.57
C PRO A 133 9.52 18.17 6.66
N LEU A 134 10.46 17.24 6.77
CA LEU A 134 10.37 16.15 7.76
C LEU A 134 10.38 16.68 9.20
N GLU A 135 11.06 17.82 9.43
CA GLU A 135 11.16 18.52 10.71
C GLU A 135 9.94 19.41 11.03
N ALA A 136 9.05 19.62 10.06
CA ALA A 136 7.87 20.49 10.18
C ALA A 136 6.61 19.83 9.59
N LEU A 137 6.34 18.60 9.99
CA LEU A 137 5.12 17.90 9.59
C LEU A 137 3.88 18.54 10.23
N PRO A 138 2.70 18.47 9.57
CA PRO A 138 1.46 18.92 10.17
C PRO A 138 1.20 18.28 11.54
N PRO A 139 0.63 19.01 12.52
CA PRO A 139 0.50 18.53 13.91
C PRO A 139 -0.36 17.27 14.06
N ASP A 140 -1.30 17.04 13.16
CA ASP A 140 -2.17 15.89 13.12
C ASP A 140 -1.66 14.74 12.19
N THR A 141 -0.37 14.75 11.84
CA THR A 141 0.26 13.64 11.10
C THR A 141 0.20 12.34 11.90
N THR A 142 -0.20 11.25 11.25
CA THR A 142 -0.43 9.97 11.93
C THR A 142 0.86 9.36 12.50
N LYS A 143 0.72 8.60 13.60
CA LYS A 143 1.84 7.90 14.23
C LYS A 143 2.53 6.92 13.27
N ALA A 144 1.75 6.27 12.41
CA ALA A 144 2.29 5.38 11.39
C ALA A 144 3.17 6.13 10.38
N THR A 145 2.71 7.28 9.90
CA THR A 145 3.51 8.17 9.04
C THR A 145 4.82 8.56 9.72
N HIS A 146 4.76 9.05 10.97
CA HIS A 146 5.98 9.40 11.72
C HIS A 146 6.95 8.22 11.84
N ARG A 147 6.45 7.00 12.16
CA ARG A 147 7.30 5.80 12.24
C ARG A 147 8.02 5.50 10.92
N ARG A 148 7.31 5.55 9.80
CA ARG A 148 7.90 5.28 8.47
C ARG A 148 8.92 6.33 8.06
N LEU A 149 8.67 7.59 8.37
CA LEU A 149 9.63 8.68 8.08
C LEU A 149 10.89 8.57 8.94
N ALA A 150 10.77 8.22 10.23
CA ALA A 150 11.91 7.96 11.12
C ALA A 150 12.76 6.76 10.63
N GLU A 151 12.14 5.74 10.03
CA GLU A 151 12.88 4.63 9.41
C GLU A 151 13.65 5.06 8.15
N ILE A 152 13.08 5.97 7.34
CA ILE A 152 13.77 6.55 6.18
C ILE A 152 14.97 7.39 6.64
N ALA A 153 14.81 8.16 7.71
CA ALA A 153 15.88 8.98 8.31
C ALA A 153 16.97 8.15 9.03
N GLY A 154 16.75 6.84 9.22
CA GLY A 154 17.67 5.98 9.97
C GLY A 154 17.61 6.14 11.50
N GLU A 155 16.61 6.86 12.00
CA GLU A 155 16.39 7.11 13.43
C GLU A 155 15.68 5.95 14.14
N ARG A 156 15.07 5.05 13.35
CA ARG A 156 14.33 3.89 13.82
C ARG A 156 14.63 2.67 12.96
N GLN A 157 14.74 1.50 13.58
CA GLN A 157 14.77 0.22 12.88
C GLN A 157 13.33 -0.28 12.61
N PRO A 158 13.07 -0.90 11.44
CA PRO A 158 11.80 -1.55 11.15
C PRO A 158 11.49 -2.65 12.18
N ASP A 159 10.27 -2.67 12.70
CA ASP A 159 9.78 -3.66 13.67
C ASP A 159 8.71 -4.61 13.11
N GLY A 160 8.41 -4.51 11.80
CA GLY A 160 7.41 -5.32 11.11
C GLY A 160 5.96 -4.88 11.32
N TYR A 161 5.70 -3.80 12.08
CA TYR A 161 4.36 -3.26 12.33
C TYR A 161 4.19 -1.86 11.73
N TRP A 162 3.00 -1.68 11.11
CA TRP A 162 2.63 -0.42 10.44
C TRP A 162 2.46 0.75 11.42
#